data_2bc398d8c42a2702a05ccb4e48074ad4
#
_entry.id   2bc398d8c42a2702a05ccb4e48074ad4
#
_cell.length_a   1.000
_cell.length_b   1.000
_cell.length_c   1.000
_cell.angle_alpha   90.00
_cell.angle_beta   90.00
_cell.angle_gamma   90.00
#
_symmetry.space_group_name_H-M   'P 1'
#
loop_
_entity.id
_entity.type
_entity.pdbx_description
1 polymer ?
#
loop_
_entity_poly.entity_id
_entity_poly.type
_entity_poly.pdbx_seq_one_letter_code
_entity_poly.pdbx_strand_id
1 'polypeptide(L)'
;MRIKKLHPKAVLPTLGSTGAAGYDLYSVDTCCIEPGETRLIHTGWAIEIPIGFWGGLYARSGLATKKGLRPANCVGVIDPDYRGEIMVALYNDSSSIQHIDAGDRIAQLIFHHGYRPVNGFTEVEELSDTSRSSGGFGSTGTN
;
A
#
# COMPACT_ATOMS: atom_id res chain seq x y z
N MET A 1 -11.65 -12.58 8.11
CA MET A 1 -10.96 -12.39 6.81
C MET A 1 -10.18 -13.65 6.51
N ARG A 2 -10.25 -14.16 5.29
CA ARG A 2 -9.54 -15.40 4.90
C ARG A 2 -8.21 -15.03 4.24
N ILE A 3 -7.16 -15.81 4.53
CA ILE A 3 -5.82 -15.63 3.97
C ILE A 3 -5.27 -16.99 3.56
N LYS A 4 -4.63 -17.05 2.38
CA LYS A 4 -4.07 -18.28 1.84
C LYS A 4 -2.55 -18.15 1.77
N LYS A 5 -1.84 -19.12 2.36
CA LYS A 5 -0.39 -19.23 2.27
C LYS A 5 0.02 -19.75 0.89
N LEU A 6 0.91 -19.04 0.21
CA LEU A 6 1.43 -19.40 -1.13
C LEU A 6 2.91 -19.79 -1.09
N HIS A 7 3.65 -19.40 -0.05
CA HIS A 7 5.07 -19.69 0.10
C HIS A 7 5.38 -20.28 1.49
N PRO A 8 6.19 -21.34 1.61
CA PRO A 8 6.46 -22.02 2.90
C PRO A 8 7.09 -21.10 3.95
N LYS A 9 7.91 -20.13 3.54
CA LYS A 9 8.55 -19.15 4.43
C LYS A 9 7.68 -17.93 4.76
N ALA A 10 6.46 -17.84 4.21
CA ALA A 10 5.60 -16.69 4.45
C ALA A 10 5.26 -16.54 5.94
N VAL A 11 5.51 -15.36 6.49
CA VAL A 11 5.21 -14.95 7.86
C VAL A 11 3.84 -14.29 7.86
N LEU A 12 2.95 -14.72 8.78
CA LEU A 12 1.61 -14.14 8.88
C LEU A 12 1.70 -12.64 9.18
N PRO A 13 0.92 -11.78 8.49
CA PRO A 13 0.91 -10.35 8.78
C PRO A 13 0.56 -10.07 10.26
N THR A 14 1.30 -9.17 10.91
CA THR A 14 1.15 -8.89 12.34
C THR A 14 0.89 -7.41 12.60
N LEU A 15 0.15 -7.13 13.68
CA LEU A 15 0.03 -5.77 14.22
C LEU A 15 1.28 -5.46 15.06
N GLY A 16 1.88 -4.29 14.86
CA GLY A 16 3.02 -3.84 15.65
C GLY A 16 2.66 -3.52 17.11
N SER A 17 1.40 -3.20 17.38
CA SER A 17 0.81 -2.97 18.70
C SER A 17 -0.71 -3.17 18.61
N THR A 18 -1.40 -3.23 19.77
CA THR A 18 -2.87 -3.34 19.82
C THR A 18 -3.61 -2.16 19.19
N GLY A 19 -2.97 -1.00 19.13
CA GLY A 19 -3.51 0.22 18.50
C GLY A 19 -2.95 0.50 17.09
N ALA A 20 -2.19 -0.43 16.50
CA ALA A 20 -1.65 -0.24 15.16
C ALA A 20 -2.75 -0.16 14.10
N ALA A 21 -2.63 0.81 13.18
CA ALA A 21 -3.59 1.01 12.10
C ALA A 21 -3.52 -0.08 11.02
N GLY A 22 -2.38 -0.75 10.87
CA GLY A 22 -2.15 -1.71 9.81
C GLY A 22 -1.31 -2.91 10.22
N TYR A 23 -1.38 -3.93 9.40
CA TYR A 23 -0.61 -5.15 9.54
C TYR A 23 0.72 -5.03 8.81
N ASP A 24 1.84 -5.32 9.47
CA ASP A 24 3.14 -5.44 8.84
C ASP A 24 3.16 -6.64 7.88
N LEU A 25 3.64 -6.42 6.65
CA LEU A 25 3.88 -7.45 5.63
C LEU A 25 5.38 -7.77 5.60
N TYR A 26 5.67 -9.06 5.47
CA TYR A 26 7.02 -9.60 5.51
C TYR A 26 7.47 -10.10 4.15
N SER A 27 8.73 -9.86 3.79
CA SER A 27 9.37 -10.42 2.60
C SER A 27 9.59 -11.94 2.76
N VAL A 28 9.39 -12.69 1.68
CA VAL A 28 9.93 -14.06 1.55
C VAL A 28 11.22 -14.07 0.72
N ASP A 29 11.56 -12.95 0.09
CA ASP A 29 12.72 -12.76 -0.77
C ASP A 29 13.91 -12.22 0.01
N THR A 30 15.11 -12.58 -0.45
CA THR A 30 16.38 -11.92 -0.11
C THR A 30 16.93 -11.32 -1.39
N CYS A 31 17.09 -10.00 -1.44
CA CYS A 31 17.53 -9.28 -2.65
C CYS A 31 18.17 -7.92 -2.32
N CYS A 32 18.82 -7.36 -3.35
CA CYS A 32 19.30 -5.99 -3.36
C CYS A 32 18.42 -5.15 -4.28
N ILE A 33 18.24 -3.88 -3.96
CA ILE A 33 17.53 -2.89 -4.77
C ILE A 33 18.49 -1.73 -5.05
N GLU A 34 18.86 -1.55 -6.32
CA GLU A 34 19.76 -0.47 -6.73
C GLU A 34 19.10 0.91 -6.58
N PRO A 35 19.89 2.00 -6.48
CA PRO A 35 19.35 3.35 -6.53
C PRO A 35 18.49 3.59 -7.77
N GLY A 36 17.26 4.10 -7.57
CA GLY A 36 16.28 4.33 -8.65
C GLY A 36 15.59 3.06 -9.17
N GLU A 37 15.92 1.88 -8.66
CA GLU A 37 15.25 0.62 -9.03
C GLU A 37 13.91 0.47 -8.30
N THR A 38 12.93 -0.09 -9.02
CA THR A 38 11.72 -0.67 -8.43
C THR A 38 11.78 -2.18 -8.53
N ARG A 39 11.62 -2.87 -7.41
CA ARG A 39 11.60 -4.33 -7.34
C ARG A 39 10.30 -4.84 -6.70
N LEU A 40 9.69 -5.84 -7.33
CA LEU A 40 8.56 -6.55 -6.73
C LEU A 40 9.07 -7.52 -5.68
N ILE A 41 8.59 -7.37 -4.45
CA ILE A 41 8.94 -8.21 -3.30
C ILE A 41 7.75 -9.07 -2.93
N HIS A 42 7.94 -10.36 -2.86
CA HIS A 42 6.92 -11.34 -2.54
C HIS A 42 6.65 -11.41 -1.04
N THR A 43 5.38 -11.56 -0.66
CA THR A 43 4.98 -11.79 0.74
C THR A 43 4.59 -13.24 1.01
N GLY A 44 4.30 -14.00 -0.04
CA GLY A 44 3.82 -15.37 0.04
C GLY A 44 2.37 -15.51 0.49
N TRP A 45 1.55 -14.45 0.41
CA TRP A 45 0.16 -14.45 0.86
C TRP A 45 -0.81 -13.96 -0.21
N ALA A 46 -1.98 -14.61 -0.29
CA ALA A 46 -3.18 -14.09 -0.95
C ALA A 46 -4.28 -13.89 0.11
N ILE A 47 -5.03 -12.79 0.02
CA ILE A 47 -6.05 -12.40 1.02
C ILE A 47 -7.39 -12.22 0.31
N GLU A 48 -8.45 -12.69 0.96
CA GLU A 48 -9.82 -12.44 0.54
C GLU A 48 -10.39 -11.26 1.36
N ILE A 49 -10.45 -10.11 0.71
CA ILE A 49 -10.99 -8.88 1.31
C ILE A 49 -12.51 -8.86 1.10
N PRO A 50 -13.33 -8.59 2.13
CA PRO A 50 -14.77 -8.48 1.98
C PRO A 50 -15.18 -7.35 1.03
N ILE A 51 -16.27 -7.55 0.27
CA ILE A 51 -16.86 -6.50 -0.57
C ILE A 51 -17.21 -5.29 0.31
N GLY A 52 -16.94 -4.09 -0.20
CA GLY A 52 -17.09 -2.83 0.54
C GLY A 52 -15.81 -2.37 1.23
N PHE A 53 -14.76 -3.20 1.21
CA PHE A 53 -13.43 -2.85 1.69
C PHE A 53 -12.38 -3.01 0.59
N TRP A 54 -11.23 -2.40 0.77
CA TRP A 54 -10.03 -2.59 -0.03
C TRP A 54 -8.80 -2.53 0.86
N GLY A 55 -7.70 -3.09 0.41
CA GLY A 55 -6.43 -3.08 1.12
C GLY A 55 -5.49 -2.03 0.56
N GLY A 56 -4.97 -1.14 1.40
CA GLY A 56 -3.93 -0.19 1.05
C GLY A 56 -2.56 -0.67 1.51
N LEU A 57 -1.57 -0.70 0.60
CA LEU A 57 -0.18 -0.98 0.92
C LEU A 57 0.57 0.34 1.14
N TYR A 58 0.98 0.58 2.38
CA TYR A 58 1.65 1.81 2.81
C TYR A 58 3.10 1.57 3.14
N ALA A 59 3.90 2.63 2.98
CA ALA A 59 5.28 2.64 3.43
C ALA A 59 5.37 2.46 4.94
N ARG A 60 6.40 1.76 5.40
CA ARG A 60 6.82 1.81 6.80
C ARG A 60 7.71 3.02 7.00
N SER A 61 7.41 3.83 8.02
CA SER A 61 8.12 5.08 8.30
C SER A 61 9.64 4.89 8.38
N GLY A 62 10.10 3.85 9.11
CA GLY A 62 11.53 3.58 9.25
C GLY A 62 12.22 3.20 7.94
N LEU A 63 11.57 2.45 7.05
CA LEU A 63 12.12 2.12 5.74
C LEU A 63 12.18 3.36 4.84
N ALA A 64 11.07 4.11 4.77
CA ALA A 64 10.97 5.27 3.91
C ALA A 64 11.94 6.39 4.33
N THR A 65 12.01 6.71 5.63
CA THR A 65 12.78 7.85 6.11
C THR A 65 14.27 7.57 6.32
N LYS A 66 14.64 6.32 6.67
CA LYS A 66 16.03 5.98 6.99
C LYS A 66 16.75 5.25 5.85
N LYS A 67 16.01 4.47 5.05
CA LYS A 67 16.58 3.67 3.96
C LYS A 67 16.16 4.16 2.56
N GLY A 68 15.22 5.11 2.45
CA GLY A 68 14.69 5.56 1.18
C GLY A 68 13.86 4.48 0.45
N LEU A 69 13.40 3.44 1.16
CA LEU A 69 12.59 2.37 0.56
C LEU A 69 11.09 2.60 0.83
N ARG A 70 10.32 2.70 -0.24
CA ARG A 70 8.88 2.92 -0.18
C ARG A 70 8.15 2.19 -1.31
N PRO A 71 6.85 1.91 -1.19
CA PRO A 71 6.08 1.42 -2.32
C PRO A 71 6.13 2.42 -3.50
N ALA A 72 6.43 1.93 -4.70
CA ALA A 72 6.56 2.76 -5.90
C ALA A 72 5.23 3.39 -6.32
N ASN A 73 4.13 2.69 -6.11
CA ASN A 73 2.77 3.13 -6.40
C ASN A 73 2.15 4.04 -5.32
N CYS A 74 2.95 4.48 -4.32
CA CYS A 74 2.65 5.44 -3.24
C CYS A 74 1.51 5.06 -2.30
N VAL A 75 0.48 4.39 -2.78
CA VAL A 75 -0.42 3.47 -2.10
C VAL A 75 -0.72 2.35 -3.08
N GLY A 76 -0.28 1.14 -2.78
CA GLY A 76 -0.69 -0.03 -3.53
C GLY A 76 -2.15 -0.36 -3.19
N VAL A 77 -2.98 -0.60 -4.20
CA VAL A 77 -4.40 -0.91 -4.00
C VAL A 77 -4.62 -2.40 -4.22
N ILE A 78 -5.21 -3.06 -3.23
CA ILE A 78 -5.63 -4.46 -3.30
C ILE A 78 -7.16 -4.50 -3.31
N ASP A 79 -7.71 -4.87 -4.44
CA ASP A 79 -9.16 -4.94 -4.64
C ASP A 79 -9.79 -6.14 -3.90
N PRO A 80 -11.07 -6.06 -3.54
CA PRO A 80 -11.77 -7.17 -2.84
C PRO A 80 -11.88 -8.43 -3.69
N ASP A 81 -11.85 -8.35 -5.00
CA ASP A 81 -11.89 -9.48 -5.95
C ASP A 81 -10.50 -9.98 -6.38
N TYR A 82 -9.42 -9.34 -5.94
CA TYR A 82 -8.07 -9.84 -6.20
C TYR A 82 -7.79 -11.11 -5.40
N ARG A 83 -7.29 -12.15 -6.08
CA ARG A 83 -6.96 -13.45 -5.48
C ARG A 83 -5.51 -13.87 -5.71
N GLY A 84 -4.71 -12.99 -6.33
CA GLY A 84 -3.29 -13.23 -6.53
C GLY A 84 -2.47 -12.99 -5.25
N GLU A 85 -1.18 -13.24 -5.35
CA GLU A 85 -0.23 -12.93 -4.28
C GLU A 85 -0.14 -11.42 -4.05
N ILE A 86 -0.13 -11.01 -2.78
CA ILE A 86 0.20 -9.65 -2.42
C ILE A 86 1.70 -9.46 -2.53
N MET A 87 2.12 -8.63 -3.47
CA MET A 87 3.50 -8.22 -3.66
C MET A 87 3.64 -6.73 -3.38
N VAL A 88 4.82 -6.33 -2.91
CA VAL A 88 5.14 -4.91 -2.67
C VAL A 88 6.17 -4.47 -3.69
N ALA A 89 5.80 -3.53 -4.56
CA ALA A 89 6.73 -2.87 -5.47
C ALA A 89 7.57 -1.86 -4.68
N LEU A 90 8.74 -2.25 -4.16
CA LEU A 90 9.62 -1.35 -3.43
C LEU A 90 10.51 -0.56 -4.40
N TYR A 91 10.48 0.76 -4.26
CA TYR A 91 11.35 1.71 -4.95
C TYR A 91 12.46 2.18 -4.00
N ASN A 92 13.70 2.18 -4.47
CA ASN A 92 14.84 2.73 -3.76
C ASN A 92 15.08 4.18 -4.18
N ASP A 93 14.69 5.12 -3.32
CA ASP A 93 14.85 6.58 -3.50
C ASP A 93 16.16 7.11 -2.88
N SER A 94 17.03 6.23 -2.40
CA SER A 94 18.33 6.59 -1.84
C SER A 94 19.45 6.51 -2.91
N SER A 95 20.62 7.03 -2.57
CA SER A 95 21.82 6.97 -3.41
C SER A 95 22.67 5.70 -3.21
N SER A 96 22.21 4.75 -2.40
CA SER A 96 22.94 3.51 -2.07
C SER A 96 22.09 2.28 -2.28
N ILE A 97 22.75 1.14 -2.56
CA ILE A 97 22.08 -0.16 -2.65
C ILE A 97 21.42 -0.46 -1.31
N GLN A 98 20.16 -0.89 -1.36
CA GLN A 98 19.40 -1.34 -0.20
C GLN A 98 19.24 -2.85 -0.23
N HIS A 99 19.34 -3.47 0.94
CA HIS A 99 19.20 -4.90 1.13
C HIS A 99 17.87 -5.21 1.81
N ILE A 100 17.19 -6.24 1.31
CA ILE A 100 16.01 -6.85 1.91
C ILE A 100 16.33 -8.31 2.18
N ASP A 101 16.08 -8.76 3.39
CA ASP A 101 16.18 -10.16 3.77
C ASP A 101 14.80 -10.78 3.97
N ALA A 102 14.72 -12.09 3.74
CA ALA A 102 13.51 -12.85 4.04
C ALA A 102 13.17 -12.69 5.54
N GLY A 103 11.93 -12.30 5.83
CA GLY A 103 11.46 -11.97 7.18
C GLY A 103 11.51 -10.47 7.50
N ASP A 104 12.07 -9.64 6.64
CA ASP A 104 12.01 -8.18 6.81
C ASP A 104 10.57 -7.68 6.62
N ARG A 105 10.19 -6.72 7.47
CA ARG A 105 8.91 -6.00 7.33
C ARG A 105 9.06 -4.91 6.28
N ILE A 106 8.35 -5.06 5.14
CA ILE A 106 8.55 -4.25 3.93
C ILE A 106 7.45 -3.21 3.67
N ALA A 107 6.25 -3.42 4.20
CA ALA A 107 5.12 -2.52 4.03
C ALA A 107 4.11 -2.71 5.17
N GLN A 108 3.09 -1.86 5.20
CA GLN A 108 1.92 -2.00 6.08
C GLN A 108 0.67 -2.15 5.22
N LEU A 109 -0.16 -3.15 5.56
CA LEU A 109 -1.47 -3.36 4.95
C LEU A 109 -2.55 -2.77 5.86
N ILE A 110 -3.27 -1.78 5.37
CA ILE A 110 -4.39 -1.14 6.07
C ILE A 110 -5.66 -1.39 5.28
N PHE A 111 -6.75 -1.79 5.95
CA PHE A 111 -8.04 -1.97 5.32
C PHE A 111 -8.87 -0.70 5.40
N HIS A 112 -9.44 -0.32 4.27
CA HIS A 112 -10.27 0.87 4.12
C HIS A 112 -11.67 0.50 3.67
N HIS A 113 -12.66 1.25 4.12
CA HIS A 113 -13.99 1.18 3.55
C HIS A 113 -14.01 1.89 2.19
N GLY A 114 -14.47 1.19 1.15
CA GLY A 114 -14.55 1.70 -0.21
C GLY A 114 -15.99 2.06 -0.58
N TYR A 115 -16.29 3.34 -0.73
CA TYR A 115 -17.56 3.75 -1.32
C TYR A 115 -17.51 3.64 -2.84
N ARG A 116 -18.48 2.96 -3.43
CA ARG A 116 -18.70 2.90 -4.88
C ARG A 116 -20.15 3.28 -5.15
N PRO A 117 -20.40 4.32 -5.99
CA PRO A 117 -21.75 4.63 -6.43
C PRO A 117 -22.34 3.42 -7.18
N VAL A 118 -23.55 3.00 -6.81
CA VAL A 118 -24.20 1.81 -7.40
C VAL A 118 -24.38 1.96 -8.92
N ASN A 119 -24.66 3.18 -9.37
CA ASN A 119 -24.88 3.49 -10.79
C ASN A 119 -23.67 4.14 -11.47
N GLY A 120 -22.46 4.06 -10.86
CA GLY A 120 -21.27 4.71 -11.39
C GLY A 120 -21.35 6.22 -11.34
N PHE A 121 -20.81 6.87 -12.37
CA PHE A 121 -20.85 8.33 -12.52
C PHE A 121 -21.94 8.73 -13.51
N THR A 122 -22.62 9.84 -13.21
CA THR A 122 -23.54 10.50 -14.15
C THR A 122 -22.85 11.77 -14.64
N GLU A 123 -22.70 11.88 -15.96
CA GLU A 123 -22.20 13.11 -16.59
C GLU A 123 -23.28 14.19 -16.51
N VAL A 124 -22.89 15.38 -16.06
CA VAL A 124 -23.73 16.56 -15.96
C VAL A 124 -22.99 17.77 -16.51
N GLU A 125 -23.73 18.77 -16.99
CA GLU A 125 -23.13 20.01 -17.50
C GLU A 125 -22.57 20.87 -16.38
N GLU A 126 -23.21 20.87 -15.20
CA GLU A 126 -22.81 21.70 -14.06
C GLU A 126 -22.88 20.89 -12.77
N LEU A 127 -21.92 21.19 -11.87
CA LEU A 127 -21.91 20.68 -10.49
C LEU A 127 -22.53 21.73 -9.55
N SER A 128 -22.98 21.29 -8.38
CA SER A 128 -23.47 22.19 -7.35
C SER A 128 -22.39 23.17 -6.88
N ASP A 129 -22.79 24.39 -6.62
CA ASP A 129 -21.91 25.43 -6.08
C ASP A 129 -21.43 25.11 -4.65
N THR A 130 -20.18 25.48 -4.38
CA THR A 130 -19.62 25.45 -3.03
C THR A 130 -18.79 26.70 -2.77
N SER A 131 -18.57 27.04 -1.50
CA SER A 131 -17.72 28.18 -1.12
C SER A 131 -16.25 28.03 -1.60
N ARG A 132 -15.80 26.81 -1.82
CA ARG A 132 -14.46 26.52 -2.34
C ARG A 132 -14.41 26.57 -3.88
N SER A 133 -15.51 26.27 -4.54
CA SER A 133 -15.61 26.16 -6.01
C SER A 133 -14.43 25.37 -6.60
N SER A 134 -13.75 25.90 -7.62
CA SER A 134 -12.58 25.29 -8.27
C SER A 134 -11.25 25.51 -7.54
N GLY A 135 -11.24 26.10 -6.36
CA GLY A 135 -10.03 26.40 -5.60
C GLY A 135 -9.25 25.14 -5.19
N GLY A 136 -7.99 25.04 -5.64
CA GLY A 136 -7.06 23.95 -5.33
C GLY A 136 -5.62 24.45 -5.26
N PHE A 137 -4.65 23.56 -5.03
CA PHE A 137 -3.22 23.84 -5.08
C PHE A 137 -2.76 25.10 -4.36
N GLY A 138 -3.20 25.30 -3.11
CA GLY A 138 -2.82 26.44 -2.30
C GLY A 138 -3.75 27.66 -2.41
N SER A 139 -4.95 27.51 -2.99
CA SER A 139 -5.95 28.59 -3.07
C SER A 139 -6.40 29.13 -1.69
N THR A 140 -6.14 28.39 -0.59
CA THR A 140 -6.42 28.81 0.79
C THR A 140 -5.26 29.54 1.48
N GLY A 141 -4.15 29.81 0.73
CA GLY A 141 -2.95 30.44 1.26
C GLY A 141 -2.04 29.48 2.02
N THR A 142 -0.86 29.98 2.39
CA THR A 142 0.17 29.25 3.14
C THR A 142 0.33 29.76 4.58
N ASN A 143 -0.52 30.67 5.03
CA ASN A 143 -0.51 31.25 6.39
C ASN A 143 -1.81 30.89 7.11
#